data_cef9e09a8a103a91a515aa9ee97e72e5
#
_entry.id   cef9e09a8a103a91a515aa9ee97e72e5
#
_cell.length_a   1.000
_cell.length_b   1.000
_cell.length_c   1.000
_cell.angle_alpha   90.00
_cell.angle_beta   90.00
_cell.angle_gamma   90.00
#
_symmetry.space_group_name_H-M   'P 1'
#
loop_
_entity.id
_entity.type
_entity.pdbx_description
1 polymer ?
#
loop_
_entity_poly.entity_id
_entity_poly.type
_entity_poly.pdbx_seq_one_letter_code
_entity_poly.pdbx_strand_id
1 'polypeptide(L)'
;FGRVRPRLDSLQVLSILSFSSSNRLVYLNELIYLIDFAIENEMNIKYLKASKAGALGQPQFLPSTLVKFAVDYDNDGNKDIWNSQPDILASIANYLHQFGWDNNLEWGYEVQLSNSISCYLEGPDHSRSLSQWKKLGASRFKGEEFPQDDLNESYSLMFPAGIHGPIYLVSKNFYTLKEYNNSDLYALSVGFIADKIKYNSHNFFKNWEATENLTKNEIISIQEKLSRKYYTGGIDGLIGHKTRRAIGLYQRDNNLKQTCWPPL
;
A
#
# COMPACT_ATOMS: atom_id res chain seq x y z
N PHE A 1 -12.46 10.11 3.58
CA PHE A 1 -11.33 10.96 3.95
C PHE A 1 -11.73 12.43 3.86
N GLY A 2 -11.10 13.34 4.65
CA GLY A 2 -11.34 14.77 4.64
C GLY A 2 -12.60 15.24 5.39
N ARG A 3 -13.67 14.50 5.39
CA ARG A 3 -14.91 14.84 6.12
C ARG A 3 -15.08 14.09 7.44
N VAL A 4 -14.45 12.94 7.60
CA VAL A 4 -14.51 12.15 8.84
C VAL A 4 -13.34 12.58 9.73
N ARG A 5 -13.67 13.31 10.78
CA ARG A 5 -12.67 13.73 11.78
C ARG A 5 -12.51 12.65 12.85
N PRO A 6 -11.28 12.34 13.27
CA PRO A 6 -11.05 11.51 14.44
C PRO A 6 -11.77 12.05 15.68
N ARG A 7 -12.26 11.17 16.53
CA ARG A 7 -13.05 11.57 17.72
C ARG A 7 -12.45 11.13 19.04
N LEU A 8 -11.50 10.20 18.99
CA LEU A 8 -10.92 9.64 20.21
C LEU A 8 -9.86 10.59 20.76
N ASP A 9 -9.71 10.63 22.06
CA ASP A 9 -8.63 11.36 22.73
C ASP A 9 -7.28 10.73 22.37
N SER A 10 -6.37 11.53 21.78
CA SER A 10 -5.09 11.00 21.27
C SER A 10 -4.17 10.52 22.39
N LEU A 11 -4.15 11.24 23.51
CA LEU A 11 -3.35 10.86 24.68
C LEU A 11 -3.84 9.53 25.24
N GLN A 12 -5.15 9.37 25.39
CA GLN A 12 -5.75 8.13 25.89
C GLN A 12 -5.48 6.95 24.94
N VAL A 13 -5.68 7.14 23.64
CA VAL A 13 -5.46 6.08 22.62
C VAL A 13 -4.01 5.61 22.64
N LEU A 14 -3.04 6.52 22.56
CA LEU A 14 -1.62 6.16 22.53
C LEU A 14 -1.16 5.57 23.87
N SER A 15 -1.67 6.07 25.00
CA SER A 15 -1.41 5.45 26.30
C SER A 15 -1.90 4.01 26.34
N ILE A 16 -3.13 3.72 25.92
CA ILE A 16 -3.66 2.34 25.88
C ILE A 16 -2.80 1.47 24.97
N LEU A 17 -2.47 1.94 23.75
CA LEU A 17 -1.69 1.18 22.77
C LEU A 17 -0.26 0.91 23.26
N SER A 18 0.35 1.83 24.02
CA SER A 18 1.67 1.64 24.63
C SER A 18 1.70 0.53 25.70
N PHE A 19 0.56 0.12 26.23
CA PHE A 19 0.44 -0.99 27.20
C PHE A 19 -0.10 -2.27 26.57
N SER A 20 -1.07 -2.17 25.67
CA SER A 20 -1.86 -3.32 25.19
C SER A 20 -1.43 -3.87 23.84
N SER A 21 -0.71 -3.09 23.02
CA SER A 21 -0.27 -3.52 21.69
C SER A 21 0.92 -4.48 21.77
N SER A 22 1.06 -5.35 20.75
CA SER A 22 2.30 -6.10 20.51
C SER A 22 3.50 -5.17 20.23
N ASN A 23 3.25 -3.95 19.74
CA ASN A 23 4.25 -2.94 19.39
C ASN A 23 4.35 -1.82 20.43
N ARG A 24 4.38 -2.18 21.72
CA ARG A 24 4.36 -1.23 22.86
C ARG A 24 5.35 -0.08 22.72
N LEU A 25 6.61 -0.39 22.40
CA LEU A 25 7.68 0.62 22.30
C LEU A 25 7.42 1.62 21.17
N VAL A 26 6.85 1.18 20.07
CA VAL A 26 6.46 2.09 18.97
C VAL A 26 5.43 3.09 19.48
N TYR A 27 4.36 2.61 20.11
CA TYR A 27 3.31 3.50 20.60
C TYR A 27 3.73 4.36 21.80
N LEU A 28 4.67 3.90 22.62
CA LEU A 28 5.29 4.73 23.66
C LEU A 28 6.06 5.91 23.04
N ASN A 29 6.84 5.65 21.99
CA ASN A 29 7.52 6.71 21.26
C ASN A 29 6.53 7.69 20.61
N GLU A 30 5.46 7.18 20.00
CA GLU A 30 4.41 8.04 19.43
C GLU A 30 3.73 8.91 20.52
N LEU A 31 3.54 8.38 21.72
CA LEU A 31 3.02 9.15 22.84
C LEU A 31 3.96 10.29 23.26
N ILE A 32 5.27 10.03 23.29
CA ILE A 32 6.29 11.05 23.58
C ILE A 32 6.25 12.13 22.51
N TYR A 33 6.28 11.74 21.20
CA TYR A 33 6.17 12.71 20.10
C TYR A 33 4.90 13.56 20.17
N LEU A 34 3.76 12.98 20.58
CA LEU A 34 2.51 13.72 20.77
C LEU A 34 2.63 14.79 21.85
N ILE A 35 3.25 14.44 22.98
CA ILE A 35 3.41 15.35 24.12
C ILE A 35 4.38 16.47 23.75
N ASP A 36 5.53 16.14 23.18
CA ASP A 36 6.53 17.12 22.76
C ASP A 36 5.96 18.07 21.72
N PHE A 37 5.26 17.56 20.70
CA PHE A 37 4.59 18.36 19.70
C PHE A 37 3.57 19.33 20.31
N ALA A 38 2.76 18.87 21.28
CA ALA A 38 1.77 19.71 21.92
C ALA A 38 2.43 20.82 22.76
N ILE A 39 3.56 20.54 23.42
CA ILE A 39 4.33 21.52 24.20
C ILE A 39 4.97 22.55 23.27
N GLU A 40 5.69 22.11 22.25
CA GLU A 40 6.43 22.97 21.31
C GLU A 40 5.50 23.93 20.54
N ASN A 41 4.26 23.50 20.26
CA ASN A 41 3.30 24.31 19.52
C ASN A 41 2.24 24.98 20.43
N GLU A 42 2.44 24.98 21.75
CA GLU A 42 1.52 25.55 22.75
C GLU A 42 0.07 25.04 22.61
N MET A 43 -0.09 23.82 22.12
CA MET A 43 -1.41 23.22 21.86
C MET A 43 -1.95 22.49 23.09
N ASN A 44 -3.23 22.66 23.35
CA ASN A 44 -3.88 21.86 24.38
C ASN A 44 -4.13 20.43 23.85
N ILE A 45 -3.35 19.49 24.35
CA ILE A 45 -3.36 18.09 23.94
C ILE A 45 -4.76 17.43 24.03
N LYS A 46 -5.66 17.93 24.91
CA LYS A 46 -7.04 17.45 25.03
C LYS A 46 -7.89 17.66 23.75
N TYR A 47 -7.50 18.60 22.91
CA TYR A 47 -8.19 18.86 21.64
C TYR A 47 -7.63 18.04 20.49
N LEU A 48 -6.47 17.44 20.64
CA LEU A 48 -5.90 16.57 19.65
C LEU A 48 -6.67 15.25 19.62
N LYS A 49 -7.37 14.99 18.54
CA LYS A 49 -8.16 13.76 18.35
C LYS A 49 -7.47 12.83 17.39
N ALA A 50 -7.57 11.53 17.69
CA ALA A 50 -6.91 10.48 16.95
C ALA A 50 -7.87 9.40 16.45
N SER A 51 -7.42 8.63 15.48
CA SER A 51 -8.02 7.35 15.11
C SER A 51 -7.73 6.28 16.17
N LYS A 52 -8.33 5.09 16.02
CA LYS A 52 -8.07 3.93 16.90
C LYS A 52 -6.60 3.49 16.90
N ALA A 53 -5.83 3.86 15.86
CA ALA A 53 -4.40 3.58 15.74
C ALA A 53 -3.51 4.74 16.18
N GLY A 54 -4.06 5.81 16.76
CA GLY A 54 -3.30 6.98 17.21
C GLY A 54 -2.97 8.01 16.13
N ALA A 55 -3.51 7.86 14.92
CA ALA A 55 -3.23 8.76 13.80
C ALA A 55 -4.04 10.06 13.89
N LEU A 56 -3.41 11.19 13.52
CA LEU A 56 -3.87 12.57 13.70
C LEU A 56 -4.25 13.23 12.37
N GLY A 57 -5.11 14.23 12.45
CA GLY A 57 -5.46 15.11 11.34
C GLY A 57 -6.12 14.41 10.15
N GLN A 58 -6.22 15.13 9.03
CA GLN A 58 -6.79 14.59 7.80
C GLN A 58 -5.82 13.60 7.10
N PRO A 59 -4.48 13.82 7.10
CA PRO A 59 -3.56 12.83 6.55
C PRO A 59 -3.51 11.53 7.35
N GLN A 60 -4.03 11.50 8.58
CA GLN A 60 -3.92 10.36 9.48
C GLN A 60 -2.44 10.01 9.78
N PHE A 61 -1.64 11.03 10.04
CA PHE A 61 -0.26 10.88 10.45
C PHE A 61 -0.15 10.43 11.91
N LEU A 62 0.76 9.51 12.19
CA LEU A 62 1.22 9.29 13.56
C LEU A 62 1.98 10.51 14.06
N PRO A 63 2.06 10.78 15.38
CA PRO A 63 2.76 11.96 15.91
C PRO A 63 4.18 12.13 15.40
N SER A 64 4.97 11.06 15.34
CA SER A 64 6.32 11.10 14.76
C SER A 64 6.34 11.50 13.28
N THR A 65 5.35 11.03 12.52
CA THR A 65 5.16 11.37 11.11
C THR A 65 4.76 12.84 10.94
N LEU A 66 3.87 13.34 11.80
CA LEU A 66 3.48 14.74 11.85
C LEU A 66 4.70 15.64 12.07
N VAL A 67 5.47 15.38 13.13
CA VAL A 67 6.66 16.19 13.46
C VAL A 67 7.65 16.21 12.30
N LYS A 68 7.87 15.06 11.65
CA LYS A 68 8.90 14.89 10.61
C LYS A 68 8.49 15.44 9.25
N PHE A 69 7.21 15.32 8.86
CA PHE A 69 6.79 15.51 7.47
C PHE A 69 5.75 16.61 7.26
N ALA A 70 5.12 17.15 8.33
CA ALA A 70 4.18 18.24 8.15
C ALA A 70 4.87 19.51 7.64
N VAL A 71 4.19 20.20 6.72
CA VAL A 71 4.66 21.40 6.02
C VAL A 71 3.66 22.53 6.28
N ASP A 72 4.16 23.72 6.58
CA ASP A 72 3.45 24.98 6.51
C ASP A 72 3.59 25.50 5.06
N TYR A 73 2.59 25.27 4.25
CA TYR A 73 2.65 25.59 2.82
C TYR A 73 2.15 27.00 2.51
N ASP A 74 1.19 27.50 3.28
CA ASP A 74 0.64 28.84 3.11
C ASP A 74 1.43 29.92 3.88
N ASN A 75 2.46 29.50 4.65
CA ASN A 75 3.39 30.35 5.39
C ASN A 75 2.69 31.21 6.46
N ASP A 76 1.65 30.67 7.09
CA ASP A 76 0.96 31.33 8.21
C ASP A 76 1.66 31.13 9.56
N GLY A 77 2.73 30.34 9.59
CA GLY A 77 3.53 29.99 10.78
C GLY A 77 3.07 28.70 11.47
N ASN A 78 2.03 28.03 10.95
CA ASN A 78 1.49 26.80 11.53
C ASN A 78 1.48 25.66 10.51
N LYS A 79 1.71 24.45 10.95
CA LYS A 79 1.57 23.22 10.13
C LYS A 79 0.20 22.59 10.41
N ASP A 80 -0.89 23.21 9.88
CA ASP A 80 -2.26 22.78 10.20
C ASP A 80 -2.73 21.60 9.34
N ILE A 81 -2.41 20.38 9.78
CA ILE A 81 -2.89 19.15 9.12
C ILE A 81 -4.38 18.84 9.41
N TRP A 82 -5.08 19.68 10.14
CA TRP A 82 -6.49 19.47 10.50
C TRP A 82 -7.45 20.28 9.63
N ASN A 83 -7.10 21.53 9.31
CA ASN A 83 -8.02 22.49 8.67
C ASN A 83 -7.44 23.17 7.42
N SER A 84 -6.11 23.40 7.31
CA SER A 84 -5.46 23.98 6.13
C SER A 84 -5.34 22.93 5.03
N GLN A 85 -6.14 23.03 3.96
CA GLN A 85 -6.02 22.11 2.81
C GLN A 85 -4.64 22.21 2.12
N PRO A 86 -4.04 23.41 1.93
CA PRO A 86 -2.68 23.51 1.40
C PRO A 86 -1.66 22.72 2.22
N ASP A 87 -1.66 22.85 3.54
CA ASP A 87 -0.71 22.16 4.42
C ASP A 87 -0.93 20.64 4.41
N ILE A 88 -2.20 20.23 4.42
CA ILE A 88 -2.55 18.82 4.35
C ILE A 88 -1.99 18.16 3.09
N LEU A 89 -2.25 18.77 1.92
CA LEU A 89 -1.79 18.23 0.64
C LEU A 89 -0.28 18.30 0.50
N ALA A 90 0.34 19.41 0.91
CA ALA A 90 1.79 19.57 0.91
C ALA A 90 2.48 18.58 1.86
N SER A 91 1.91 18.34 3.04
CA SER A 91 2.44 17.36 3.99
C SER A 91 2.38 15.93 3.44
N ILE A 92 1.27 15.54 2.78
CA ILE A 92 1.17 14.25 2.10
C ILE A 92 2.19 14.15 0.97
N ALA A 93 2.32 15.19 0.14
CA ALA A 93 3.28 15.24 -0.95
C ALA A 93 4.73 15.14 -0.44
N ASN A 94 5.06 15.88 0.63
CA ASN A 94 6.37 15.80 1.28
C ASN A 94 6.66 14.39 1.81
N TYR A 95 5.69 13.76 2.47
CA TYR A 95 5.82 12.37 2.91
C TYR A 95 6.17 11.45 1.75
N LEU A 96 5.38 11.46 0.68
CA LEU A 96 5.63 10.61 -0.49
C LEU A 96 6.99 10.90 -1.13
N HIS A 97 7.36 12.19 -1.26
CA HIS A 97 8.67 12.60 -1.79
C HIS A 97 9.84 12.04 -0.95
N GLN A 98 9.76 12.15 0.37
CA GLN A 98 10.80 11.63 1.28
C GLN A 98 10.93 10.09 1.23
N PHE A 99 9.86 9.39 0.87
CA PHE A 99 9.87 7.94 0.64
C PHE A 99 10.16 7.56 -0.83
N GLY A 100 10.62 8.50 -1.65
CA GLY A 100 11.17 8.22 -2.98
C GLY A 100 10.17 8.26 -4.12
N TRP A 101 9.03 8.98 -3.97
CA TRP A 101 8.13 9.24 -5.07
C TRP A 101 8.85 9.94 -6.23
N ASP A 102 8.69 9.41 -7.42
CA ASP A 102 9.26 9.94 -8.65
C ASP A 102 8.15 10.46 -9.56
N ASN A 103 8.15 11.78 -9.79
CA ASN A 103 7.12 12.43 -10.60
C ASN A 103 7.17 12.05 -12.09
N ASN A 104 8.28 11.49 -12.54
CA ASN A 104 8.46 11.08 -13.94
C ASN A 104 8.07 9.62 -14.18
N LEU A 105 7.61 8.91 -13.14
CA LEU A 105 7.32 7.48 -13.21
C LEU A 105 5.85 7.24 -12.87
N GLU A 106 5.14 6.50 -13.71
CA GLU A 106 3.79 6.04 -13.38
C GLU A 106 3.84 5.02 -12.23
N TRP A 107 2.80 4.97 -11.40
CA TRP A 107 2.74 4.02 -10.29
C TRP A 107 2.60 2.57 -10.74
N GLY A 108 1.97 2.36 -11.92
CA GLY A 108 1.78 1.04 -12.50
C GLY A 108 0.93 1.04 -13.76
N TYR A 109 0.91 -0.12 -14.41
CA TYR A 109 0.15 -0.38 -15.63
C TYR A 109 -0.67 -1.66 -15.48
N GLU A 110 -1.97 -1.61 -15.78
CA GLU A 110 -2.76 -2.84 -15.95
C GLU A 110 -2.33 -3.55 -17.22
N VAL A 111 -2.05 -4.86 -17.11
CA VAL A 111 -1.42 -5.64 -18.20
C VAL A 111 -2.13 -6.96 -18.45
N GLN A 112 -2.00 -7.43 -19.70
CA GLN A 112 -2.23 -8.80 -20.10
C GLN A 112 -0.91 -9.56 -20.10
N LEU A 113 -0.95 -10.83 -19.73
CA LEU A 113 0.23 -11.68 -19.71
C LEU A 113 0.04 -12.85 -20.68
N SER A 114 1.10 -13.20 -21.39
CA SER A 114 1.16 -14.48 -22.12
C SER A 114 1.20 -15.65 -21.14
N ASN A 115 0.86 -16.86 -21.61
CA ASN A 115 0.89 -18.08 -20.80
C ASN A 115 2.29 -18.46 -20.28
N SER A 116 3.34 -17.80 -20.77
CA SER A 116 4.72 -18.00 -20.30
C SER A 116 5.05 -17.27 -18.99
N ILE A 117 4.22 -16.31 -18.58
CA ILE A 117 4.42 -15.54 -17.37
C ILE A 117 3.51 -16.07 -16.27
N SER A 118 4.12 -16.68 -15.27
CA SER A 118 3.38 -17.23 -14.12
C SER A 118 3.25 -16.24 -12.98
N CYS A 119 2.15 -16.35 -12.25
CA CYS A 119 1.87 -15.54 -11.06
C CYS A 119 2.86 -15.75 -9.90
N TYR A 120 3.65 -16.83 -9.89
CA TYR A 120 4.73 -16.97 -8.89
C TYR A 120 5.94 -16.05 -9.15
N LEU A 121 5.94 -15.28 -10.25
CA LEU A 121 6.90 -14.21 -10.50
C LEU A 121 6.47 -12.86 -9.90
N GLU A 122 5.38 -12.84 -9.14
CA GLU A 122 4.90 -11.64 -8.43
C GLU A 122 5.90 -11.17 -7.37
N GLY A 123 5.96 -9.85 -7.18
CA GLY A 123 6.67 -9.21 -6.06
C GLY A 123 7.95 -8.49 -6.44
N PRO A 124 8.44 -7.60 -5.55
CA PRO A 124 9.56 -6.71 -5.83
C PRO A 124 10.91 -7.43 -6.00
N ASP A 125 11.07 -8.61 -5.43
CA ASP A 125 12.26 -9.46 -5.56
C ASP A 125 12.38 -10.11 -6.95
N HIS A 126 11.35 -10.02 -7.80
CA HIS A 126 11.35 -10.46 -9.19
C HIS A 126 11.20 -9.31 -10.20
N SER A 127 11.51 -8.10 -9.77
CA SER A 127 11.43 -6.91 -10.64
C SER A 127 12.30 -7.04 -11.90
N ARG A 128 11.80 -6.50 -12.99
CA ARG A 128 12.47 -6.41 -14.29
C ARG A 128 12.13 -5.10 -14.96
N SER A 129 12.92 -4.68 -15.94
CA SER A 129 12.54 -3.53 -16.76
C SER A 129 11.28 -3.82 -17.58
N LEU A 130 10.52 -2.78 -17.94
CA LEU A 130 9.33 -2.94 -18.81
C LEU A 130 9.70 -3.61 -20.14
N SER A 131 10.87 -3.28 -20.70
CA SER A 131 11.36 -3.93 -21.93
C SER A 131 11.56 -5.44 -21.74
N GLN A 132 12.03 -5.89 -20.59
CA GLN A 132 12.17 -7.31 -20.28
C GLN A 132 10.80 -7.99 -20.09
N TRP A 133 9.85 -7.33 -19.39
CA TRP A 133 8.49 -7.83 -19.26
C TRP A 133 7.77 -7.94 -20.62
N LYS A 134 7.95 -6.93 -21.49
CA LYS A 134 7.43 -6.96 -22.88
C LYS A 134 7.99 -8.14 -23.66
N LYS A 135 9.31 -8.41 -23.57
CA LYS A 135 9.94 -9.58 -24.21
C LYS A 135 9.42 -10.91 -23.68
N LEU A 136 9.03 -10.98 -22.43
CA LEU A 136 8.41 -12.16 -21.82
C LEU A 136 6.94 -12.34 -22.23
N GLY A 137 6.31 -11.32 -22.83
CA GLY A 137 4.93 -11.36 -23.31
C GLY A 137 3.92 -10.61 -22.42
N ALA A 138 4.38 -9.65 -21.62
CA ALA A 138 3.48 -8.68 -20.99
C ALA A 138 3.14 -7.57 -21.99
N SER A 139 1.86 -7.19 -22.04
CA SER A 139 1.37 -6.10 -22.90
C SER A 139 0.29 -5.30 -22.20
N ARG A 140 0.13 -4.03 -22.59
CA ARG A 140 -1.02 -3.22 -22.18
C ARG A 140 -2.27 -3.64 -22.95
N PHE A 141 -3.44 -3.28 -22.41
CA PHE A 141 -4.72 -3.55 -23.07
C PHE A 141 -4.89 -2.67 -24.32
N LYS A 142 -5.77 -3.10 -25.22
CA LYS A 142 -6.14 -2.39 -26.47
C LYS A 142 -4.97 -2.07 -27.40
N GLY A 143 -3.85 -2.77 -27.27
CA GLY A 143 -2.67 -2.52 -28.10
C GLY A 143 -1.91 -1.24 -27.76
N GLU A 144 -2.17 -0.66 -26.59
CA GLU A 144 -1.39 0.47 -26.12
C GLU A 144 0.07 0.06 -25.89
N GLU A 145 1.01 0.92 -26.27
CA GLU A 145 2.42 0.71 -25.99
C GLU A 145 2.80 1.23 -24.59
N PHE A 146 3.82 0.63 -23.99
CA PHE A 146 4.44 1.23 -22.80
C PHE A 146 5.18 2.51 -23.19
N PRO A 147 5.16 3.57 -22.34
CA PRO A 147 5.95 4.78 -22.59
C PRO A 147 7.43 4.46 -22.80
N GLN A 148 8.06 5.14 -23.75
CA GLN A 148 9.47 4.90 -24.09
C GLN A 148 10.39 5.21 -22.92
N ASP A 149 10.10 6.26 -22.17
CA ASP A 149 10.88 6.71 -21.01
C ASP A 149 10.87 5.67 -19.88
N ASP A 150 9.79 4.89 -19.75
CA ASP A 150 9.64 3.87 -18.70
C ASP A 150 10.26 2.50 -19.08
N LEU A 151 10.63 2.28 -20.33
CA LEU A 151 11.06 0.95 -20.81
C LEU A 151 12.24 0.36 -20.05
N ASN A 152 13.12 1.19 -19.53
CA ASN A 152 14.28 0.76 -18.77
C ASN A 152 14.04 0.76 -17.25
N GLU A 153 12.91 1.34 -16.81
CA GLU A 153 12.55 1.41 -15.40
C GLU A 153 12.08 0.04 -14.87
N SER A 154 12.32 -0.15 -13.58
CA SER A 154 12.06 -1.43 -12.90
C SER A 154 10.61 -1.53 -12.45
N TYR A 155 9.94 -2.60 -12.85
CA TYR A 155 8.56 -2.91 -12.47
C TYR A 155 8.44 -4.34 -11.94
N SER A 156 7.50 -4.53 -11.04
CA SER A 156 7.18 -5.83 -10.44
C SER A 156 5.78 -6.27 -10.84
N LEU A 157 5.57 -7.56 -11.03
CA LEU A 157 4.22 -8.10 -11.17
C LEU A 157 3.45 -8.01 -9.86
N MET A 158 2.16 -7.72 -9.98
CA MET A 158 1.19 -7.69 -8.88
C MET A 158 -0.12 -8.35 -9.32
N PHE A 159 -0.57 -9.33 -8.53
CA PHE A 159 -1.80 -10.09 -8.73
C PHE A 159 -2.71 -9.94 -7.50
N PRO A 160 -3.43 -8.82 -7.31
CA PRO A 160 -4.14 -8.52 -6.07
C PRO A 160 -5.17 -9.58 -5.65
N ALA A 161 -5.72 -10.35 -6.61
CA ALA A 161 -6.61 -11.48 -6.39
C ALA A 161 -6.18 -12.72 -7.21
N GLY A 162 -4.89 -12.96 -7.33
CA GLY A 162 -4.41 -13.98 -8.24
C GLY A 162 -4.87 -13.70 -9.69
N ILE A 163 -5.25 -14.75 -10.41
CA ILE A 163 -5.78 -14.57 -11.78
C ILE A 163 -7.24 -14.07 -11.81
N HIS A 164 -7.92 -13.93 -10.66
CA HIS A 164 -9.33 -13.53 -10.54
C HIS A 164 -9.55 -12.01 -10.56
N GLY A 165 -8.52 -11.23 -10.75
CA GLY A 165 -8.59 -9.77 -10.84
C GLY A 165 -7.67 -9.18 -11.89
N PRO A 166 -7.64 -7.86 -12.01
CA PRO A 166 -6.66 -7.15 -12.82
C PRO A 166 -5.24 -7.50 -12.42
N ILE A 167 -4.33 -7.49 -13.38
CA ILE A 167 -2.91 -7.77 -13.17
C ILE A 167 -2.15 -6.50 -13.50
N TYR A 168 -1.15 -6.17 -12.69
CA TYR A 168 -0.38 -4.94 -12.83
C TYR A 168 1.11 -5.21 -12.95
N LEU A 169 1.79 -4.35 -13.67
CA LEU A 169 3.19 -4.05 -13.51
C LEU A 169 3.29 -2.77 -12.69
N VAL A 170 3.84 -2.85 -11.48
CA VAL A 170 3.91 -1.73 -10.54
C VAL A 170 5.35 -1.27 -10.35
N SER A 171 5.54 0.06 -10.30
CA SER A 171 6.85 0.69 -10.14
C SER A 171 7.21 0.89 -8.65
N LYS A 172 8.35 1.55 -8.39
CA LYS A 172 8.73 1.99 -7.05
C LYS A 172 7.68 2.94 -6.42
N ASN A 173 6.96 3.73 -7.23
CA ASN A 173 5.91 4.62 -6.73
C ASN A 173 4.76 3.87 -6.05
N PHE A 174 4.41 2.68 -6.52
CA PHE A 174 3.44 1.82 -5.85
C PHE A 174 3.92 1.43 -4.44
N TYR A 175 5.19 1.11 -4.30
CA TYR A 175 5.77 0.77 -2.98
C TYR A 175 5.87 2.00 -2.08
N THR A 176 6.11 3.19 -2.64
CA THR A 176 6.03 4.47 -1.91
C THR A 176 4.61 4.71 -1.34
N LEU A 177 3.56 4.39 -2.10
CA LEU A 177 2.18 4.42 -1.56
C LEU A 177 2.00 3.41 -0.42
N LYS A 178 2.69 2.27 -0.46
CA LYS A 178 2.64 1.27 0.61
C LYS A 178 3.38 1.70 1.88
N GLU A 179 4.33 2.61 1.82
CA GLU A 179 4.92 3.21 3.03
C GLU A 179 3.88 4.02 3.82
N TYR A 180 2.92 4.62 3.12
CA TYR A 180 1.81 5.32 3.77
C TYR A 180 0.81 4.35 4.42
N ASN A 181 0.48 3.27 3.74
CA ASN A 181 -0.36 2.19 4.25
C ASN A 181 0.04 0.88 3.57
N ASN A 182 0.57 -0.05 4.33
CA ASN A 182 1.12 -1.32 3.84
C ASN A 182 0.04 -2.32 3.38
N SER A 183 -0.95 -1.83 2.62
CA SER A 183 -1.99 -2.64 1.98
C SER A 183 -1.86 -2.52 0.46
N ASP A 184 -1.76 -3.65 -0.24
CA ASP A 184 -1.76 -3.70 -1.70
C ASP A 184 -3.01 -3.04 -2.28
N LEU A 185 -4.18 -3.32 -1.70
CA LEU A 185 -5.45 -2.76 -2.15
C LEU A 185 -5.58 -1.27 -1.87
N TYR A 186 -5.01 -0.79 -0.77
CA TYR A 186 -4.95 0.65 -0.50
C TYR A 186 -4.12 1.37 -1.56
N ALA A 187 -2.88 0.92 -1.77
CA ALA A 187 -1.98 1.54 -2.75
C ALA A 187 -2.57 1.49 -4.17
N LEU A 188 -3.16 0.35 -4.57
CA LEU A 188 -3.87 0.20 -5.83
C LEU A 188 -5.04 1.19 -5.95
N SER A 189 -5.85 1.33 -4.90
CA SER A 189 -7.01 2.25 -4.90
C SER A 189 -6.57 3.69 -5.02
N VAL A 190 -5.50 4.10 -4.33
CA VAL A 190 -4.94 5.46 -4.42
C VAL A 190 -4.41 5.73 -5.82
N GLY A 191 -3.61 4.83 -6.38
CA GLY A 191 -3.10 4.95 -7.74
C GLY A 191 -4.22 5.03 -8.77
N PHE A 192 -5.21 4.15 -8.69
CA PHE A 192 -6.36 4.14 -9.58
C PHE A 192 -7.21 5.42 -9.49
N ILE A 193 -7.42 5.97 -8.28
CA ILE A 193 -8.12 7.26 -8.11
C ILE A 193 -7.31 8.41 -8.70
N ALA A 194 -5.99 8.40 -8.50
CA ALA A 194 -5.09 9.40 -9.10
C ALA A 194 -5.19 9.39 -10.64
N ASP A 195 -5.19 8.20 -11.25
CA ASP A 195 -5.37 8.05 -12.70
C ASP A 195 -6.74 8.54 -13.17
N LYS A 196 -7.80 8.26 -12.41
CA LYS A 196 -9.13 8.81 -12.71
C LYS A 196 -9.17 10.33 -12.70
N ILE A 197 -8.47 10.95 -11.77
CA ILE A 197 -8.38 12.42 -11.68
C ILE A 197 -7.54 12.96 -12.86
N LYS A 198 -6.40 12.33 -13.14
CA LYS A 198 -5.44 12.76 -14.18
C LYS A 198 -6.03 12.63 -15.59
N TYR A 199 -6.71 11.51 -15.86
CA TYR A 199 -7.13 11.14 -17.21
C TYR A 199 -8.65 11.25 -17.47
N ASN A 200 -9.42 11.72 -16.48
CA ASN A 200 -10.88 11.91 -16.50
C ASN A 200 -11.73 10.68 -16.91
N SER A 201 -11.12 9.56 -17.23
CA SER A 201 -11.79 8.27 -17.43
C SER A 201 -10.79 7.15 -17.33
N HIS A 202 -10.84 6.41 -16.26
CA HIS A 202 -10.06 5.19 -16.10
C HIS A 202 -10.94 4.12 -15.49
N ASN A 203 -11.03 2.98 -16.14
CA ASN A 203 -11.74 1.81 -15.64
C ASN A 203 -10.80 0.61 -15.71
N PHE A 204 -11.00 -0.36 -14.87
CA PHE A 204 -10.30 -1.64 -15.00
C PHE A 204 -10.62 -2.26 -16.36
N PHE A 205 -9.61 -2.76 -17.04
CA PHE A 205 -9.80 -3.51 -18.27
C PHE A 205 -10.26 -4.93 -18.00
N LYS A 206 -9.70 -5.54 -16.95
CA LYS A 206 -10.15 -6.84 -16.46
C LYS A 206 -11.04 -6.66 -15.23
N ASN A 207 -12.23 -7.28 -15.26
CA ASN A 207 -13.13 -7.26 -14.12
C ASN A 207 -12.59 -8.12 -12.96
N TRP A 208 -12.98 -7.77 -11.75
CA TRP A 208 -12.79 -8.59 -10.57
C TRP A 208 -13.82 -9.72 -10.58
N GLU A 209 -13.35 -10.94 -10.52
CA GLU A 209 -14.20 -12.12 -10.35
C GLU A 209 -14.46 -12.33 -8.85
N ALA A 210 -15.64 -12.84 -8.51
CA ALA A 210 -15.93 -13.20 -7.14
C ALA A 210 -15.03 -14.37 -6.70
N THR A 211 -14.38 -14.23 -5.58
CA THR A 211 -13.59 -15.26 -4.93
C THR A 211 -14.22 -15.64 -3.61
N GLU A 212 -13.89 -16.81 -3.08
CA GLU A 212 -14.34 -17.21 -1.74
C GLU A 212 -13.84 -16.22 -0.68
N ASN A 213 -14.73 -15.84 0.23
CA ASN A 213 -14.38 -15.02 1.38
C ASN A 213 -13.71 -15.90 2.44
N LEU A 214 -12.40 -15.86 2.51
CA LEU A 214 -11.64 -16.60 3.50
C LEU A 214 -11.53 -15.79 4.80
N THR A 215 -11.75 -16.48 5.90
CA THR A 215 -11.47 -15.96 7.22
C THR A 215 -9.96 -15.88 7.49
N LYS A 216 -9.57 -15.07 8.46
CA LYS A 216 -8.16 -15.00 8.87
C LYS A 216 -7.60 -16.35 9.29
N ASN A 217 -8.38 -17.17 9.98
CA ASN A 217 -7.95 -18.52 10.43
C ASN A 217 -7.75 -19.49 9.27
N GLU A 218 -8.58 -19.43 8.24
CA GLU A 218 -8.41 -20.24 7.03
C GLU A 218 -7.14 -19.84 6.29
N ILE A 219 -6.84 -18.56 6.19
CA ILE A 219 -5.59 -18.07 5.59
C ILE A 219 -4.38 -18.55 6.41
N ILE A 220 -4.44 -18.46 7.75
CA ILE A 220 -3.39 -19.00 8.63
C ILE A 220 -3.15 -20.49 8.35
N SER A 221 -4.21 -21.30 8.28
CA SER A 221 -4.10 -22.74 7.99
C SER A 221 -3.46 -23.02 6.63
N ILE A 222 -3.78 -22.20 5.62
CA ILE A 222 -3.15 -22.26 4.29
C ILE A 222 -1.65 -21.93 4.40
N GLN A 223 -1.30 -20.85 5.10
CA GLN A 223 0.09 -20.43 5.28
C GLN A 223 0.90 -21.50 6.03
N GLU A 224 0.36 -22.10 7.09
CA GLU A 224 0.98 -23.22 7.84
C GLU A 224 1.24 -24.44 6.95
N LYS A 225 0.27 -24.83 6.14
CA LYS A 225 0.41 -25.94 5.18
C LYS A 225 1.52 -25.64 4.16
N LEU A 226 1.53 -24.44 3.59
CA LEU A 226 2.47 -24.03 2.55
C LEU A 226 3.89 -23.80 3.09
N SER A 227 4.04 -23.25 4.30
CA SER A 227 5.33 -22.87 4.89
C SER A 227 6.29 -24.04 5.12
N ARG A 228 5.78 -25.26 5.09
CA ARG A 228 6.60 -26.50 5.16
C ARG A 228 7.52 -26.68 3.94
N LYS A 229 7.16 -26.11 2.80
CA LYS A 229 7.92 -26.26 1.54
C LYS A 229 8.15 -24.92 0.81
N TYR A 230 7.28 -23.94 0.99
CA TYR A 230 7.28 -22.67 0.24
C TYR A 230 7.36 -21.49 1.20
N TYR A 231 8.07 -20.44 0.80
CA TYR A 231 8.17 -19.23 1.60
C TYR A 231 6.92 -18.35 1.47
N THR A 232 6.13 -18.26 2.53
CA THR A 232 4.88 -17.48 2.59
C THR A 232 5.06 -16.04 3.09
N GLY A 233 6.24 -15.69 3.59
CA GLY A 233 6.52 -14.38 4.20
C GLY A 233 6.23 -14.31 5.70
N GLY A 234 5.40 -15.23 6.22
CA GLY A 234 4.95 -15.31 7.61
C GLY A 234 3.61 -16.04 7.70
N ILE A 235 3.16 -16.30 8.93
CA ILE A 235 1.85 -16.86 9.25
C ILE A 235 1.06 -15.76 9.96
N ASP A 236 0.48 -14.85 9.20
CA ASP A 236 -0.17 -13.61 9.69
C ASP A 236 -1.66 -13.53 9.36
N GLY A 237 -2.14 -14.47 8.52
CA GLY A 237 -3.52 -14.49 8.04
C GLY A 237 -3.81 -13.44 6.97
N LEU A 238 -2.79 -12.98 6.24
CA LEU A 238 -2.91 -12.05 5.12
C LEU A 238 -2.41 -12.69 3.82
N ILE A 239 -3.17 -12.55 2.74
CA ILE A 239 -2.76 -13.04 1.42
C ILE A 239 -1.95 -11.96 0.70
N GLY A 240 -0.68 -11.75 1.14
CA GLY A 240 0.29 -10.90 0.46
C GLY A 240 0.94 -11.61 -0.74
N HIS A 241 1.80 -10.90 -1.49
CA HIS A 241 2.46 -11.45 -2.69
C HIS A 241 3.25 -12.74 -2.40
N LYS A 242 3.90 -12.87 -1.24
CA LYS A 242 4.65 -14.08 -0.88
C LYS A 242 3.73 -15.29 -0.67
N THR A 243 2.57 -15.08 -0.03
CA THR A 243 1.55 -16.13 0.12
C THR A 243 0.96 -16.53 -1.23
N ARG A 244 0.63 -15.57 -2.11
CA ARG A 244 0.13 -15.85 -3.46
C ARG A 244 1.14 -16.62 -4.30
N ARG A 245 2.43 -16.27 -4.22
CA ARG A 245 3.52 -17.03 -4.85
C ARG A 245 3.62 -18.46 -4.35
N ALA A 246 3.56 -18.65 -3.03
CA ALA A 246 3.59 -19.98 -2.41
C ALA A 246 2.41 -20.83 -2.89
N ILE A 247 1.22 -20.27 -2.99
CA ILE A 247 0.03 -20.92 -3.57
C ILE A 247 0.31 -21.34 -5.02
N GLY A 248 0.81 -20.42 -5.86
CA GLY A 248 1.12 -20.70 -7.27
C GLY A 248 2.16 -21.81 -7.45
N LEU A 249 3.21 -21.81 -6.63
CA LEU A 249 4.22 -22.85 -6.62
C LEU A 249 3.64 -24.21 -6.18
N TYR A 250 2.81 -24.22 -5.14
CA TYR A 250 2.10 -25.42 -4.72
C TYR A 250 1.21 -25.96 -5.83
N GLN A 251 0.42 -25.11 -6.46
CA GLN A 251 -0.46 -25.49 -7.57
C GLN A 251 0.33 -26.08 -8.73
N ARG A 252 1.47 -25.46 -9.11
CA ARG A 252 2.37 -25.99 -10.14
C ARG A 252 2.89 -27.37 -9.79
N ASP A 253 3.42 -27.55 -8.58
CA ASP A 253 4.06 -28.80 -8.16
C ASP A 253 3.05 -29.96 -7.99
N ASN A 254 1.75 -29.65 -7.90
CA ASN A 254 0.66 -30.61 -7.84
C ASN A 254 -0.15 -30.70 -9.15
N ASN A 255 0.36 -30.16 -10.27
CA ASN A 255 -0.30 -30.13 -11.58
C ASN A 255 -1.72 -29.51 -11.54
N LEU A 256 -1.96 -28.55 -10.67
CA LEU A 256 -3.20 -27.80 -10.58
C LEU A 256 -3.14 -26.54 -11.46
N LYS A 257 -4.31 -25.99 -11.78
CA LYS A 257 -4.38 -24.69 -12.45
C LYS A 257 -3.75 -23.62 -11.55
N GLN A 258 -2.75 -22.91 -12.07
CA GLN A 258 -2.05 -21.85 -11.32
C GLN A 258 -2.91 -20.58 -11.26
N THR A 259 -3.67 -20.45 -10.19
CA THR A 259 -4.48 -19.25 -9.91
C THR A 259 -3.76 -18.27 -9.01
N CYS A 260 -2.73 -18.70 -8.26
CA CYS A 260 -2.11 -17.97 -7.15
C CYS A 260 -3.12 -17.43 -6.13
N TRP A 261 -4.24 -18.10 -6.02
CA TRP A 261 -5.33 -17.79 -5.11
C TRP A 261 -5.92 -19.09 -4.57
N PRO A 262 -6.40 -19.13 -3.32
CA PRO A 262 -7.14 -20.29 -2.81
C PRO A 262 -8.39 -20.60 -3.64
N PRO A 263 -8.90 -21.86 -3.61
CA PRO A 263 -8.44 -22.99 -2.78
C PRO A 263 -7.16 -23.67 -3.28
N LEU A 264 -6.56 -24.50 -2.41
CA LEU A 264 -5.35 -25.28 -2.69
C LEU A 264 -5.70 -26.65 -3.24
#